data_291da125bb4f0deff96a2f2f4f3d7ef3
#
_entry.id   291da125bb4f0deff96a2f2f4f3d7ef3
#
_cell.length_a   1.000
_cell.length_b   1.000
_cell.length_c   1.000
_cell.angle_alpha   90.00
_cell.angle_beta   90.00
_cell.angle_gamma   90.00
#
_symmetry.space_group_name_H-M   'P 1'
#
loop_
_entity.id
_entity.type
_entity.pdbx_description
1 polymer ?
#
loop_
_entity_poly.entity_id
_entity_poly.type
_entity_poly.pdbx_seq_one_letter_code
_entity_poly.pdbx_strand_id
1 'polypeptide(L)'
;MLTIKPLAAAILIVISFQAFAEMNSAEIQQVGTNNTGSLEQQGSGNYAYLQQDSQENSQAEIFQNGTSNSASVYQLQGSDNNADITQQGNSNNAAIRISENRSGSIFGSGVSSYQEGNANTLDITVTSYAAGVTMSSVGDNNSIRGEVTGGVSGAMLNQVGNNNGIDVNLGSSSYASVSQTGNNNTASVSGSSYRMGNNSTELTQNGDGNHASTYMGSQFGKVTLTQDGLGNQADIYSSGRSTTISGSTVGNNNTVNIDQSVETGSAIFAQSGDGNILNISQQALLTTSL
;
A
#
# COMPACT_ATOMS: atom_id res chain seq x y z
N MET A 1 -14.70 -38.91 -27.11
CA MET A 1 -15.56 -38.29 -26.09
C MET A 1 -15.14 -36.82 -25.99
N LEU A 2 -15.88 -35.93 -26.61
CA LEU A 2 -15.54 -34.50 -26.65
C LEU A 2 -15.97 -33.89 -25.32
N THR A 3 -15.05 -33.58 -24.44
CA THR A 3 -15.35 -32.84 -23.21
C THR A 3 -15.47 -31.36 -23.57
N ILE A 4 -16.70 -30.89 -23.70
CA ILE A 4 -16.99 -29.46 -23.79
C ILE A 4 -16.71 -28.89 -22.41
N LYS A 5 -15.64 -28.11 -22.27
CA LYS A 5 -15.44 -27.31 -21.06
C LYS A 5 -16.61 -26.33 -20.94
N PRO A 6 -17.26 -26.21 -19.78
CA PRO A 6 -18.33 -25.24 -19.62
C PRO A 6 -17.78 -23.84 -19.90
N LEU A 7 -18.46 -23.12 -20.76
CA LEU A 7 -18.21 -21.72 -21.03
C LEU A 7 -18.42 -20.97 -19.71
N ALA A 8 -17.37 -20.36 -19.17
CA ALA A 8 -17.46 -19.61 -17.93
C ALA A 8 -18.48 -18.47 -18.09
N ALA A 9 -19.47 -18.41 -17.22
CA ALA A 9 -20.42 -17.31 -17.19
C ALA A 9 -19.71 -16.09 -16.59
N ALA A 10 -19.24 -15.18 -17.41
CA ALA A 10 -18.77 -13.86 -17.00
C ALA A 10 -19.96 -12.90 -16.98
N ILE A 11 -20.22 -12.25 -15.85
CA ILE A 11 -21.20 -11.16 -15.80
C ILE A 11 -20.43 -9.87 -16.08
N LEU A 12 -20.62 -9.34 -17.28
CA LEU A 12 -20.04 -8.09 -17.73
C LEU A 12 -21.06 -6.96 -17.52
N ILE A 13 -20.75 -5.98 -16.66
CA ILE A 13 -21.56 -4.77 -16.52
C ILE A 13 -20.67 -3.58 -16.93
N VAL A 14 -20.93 -3.03 -18.11
CA VAL A 14 -20.36 -1.77 -18.56
C VAL A 14 -21.46 -0.72 -18.55
N ILE A 15 -21.36 0.26 -17.67
CA ILE A 15 -22.31 1.37 -17.61
C ILE A 15 -21.58 2.64 -18.07
N SER A 16 -21.87 3.11 -19.27
CA SER A 16 -21.43 4.40 -19.74
C SER A 16 -22.62 5.36 -19.77
N PHE A 17 -22.62 6.39 -18.95
CA PHE A 17 -23.60 7.48 -19.07
C PHE A 17 -23.17 8.44 -20.17
N GLN A 18 -23.98 8.52 -21.22
CA GLN A 18 -23.79 9.47 -22.31
C GLN A 18 -24.28 10.89 -21.87
N ALA A 19 -23.43 11.62 -21.18
CA ALA A 19 -23.48 13.07 -21.18
C ALA A 19 -22.04 13.59 -21.29
N PHE A 20 -21.59 13.85 -22.52
CA PHE A 20 -20.25 14.35 -22.86
C PHE A 20 -19.08 13.36 -22.63
N ALA A 21 -19.27 12.08 -22.83
CA ALA A 21 -18.18 11.08 -22.79
C ALA A 21 -17.34 11.12 -24.08
N GLU A 22 -16.72 12.26 -24.42
CA GLU A 22 -15.77 12.29 -25.53
C GLU A 22 -14.50 11.53 -25.09
N MET A 23 -14.18 10.44 -25.82
CA MET A 23 -12.94 9.66 -25.70
C MET A 23 -12.71 8.85 -24.41
N ASN A 24 -13.74 8.48 -23.65
CA ASN A 24 -13.58 7.48 -22.60
C ASN A 24 -13.30 6.11 -23.22
N SER A 25 -12.39 5.35 -22.63
CA SER A 25 -12.03 4.00 -23.06
C SER A 25 -12.15 3.01 -21.91
N ALA A 26 -12.91 1.94 -22.10
CA ALA A 26 -13.13 0.89 -21.12
C ALA A 26 -12.94 -0.49 -21.75
N GLU A 27 -12.16 -1.34 -21.10
CA GLU A 27 -11.92 -2.71 -21.53
C GLU A 27 -12.00 -3.67 -20.35
N ILE A 28 -12.76 -4.77 -20.50
CA ILE A 28 -12.81 -5.86 -19.53
C ILE A 28 -12.44 -7.15 -20.22
N GLN A 29 -11.49 -7.89 -19.65
CA GLN A 29 -11.12 -9.23 -20.06
C GLN A 29 -11.31 -10.19 -18.87
N GLN A 30 -12.20 -11.17 -19.02
CA GLN A 30 -12.48 -12.15 -17.96
C GLN A 30 -12.30 -13.58 -18.46
N VAL A 31 -11.47 -14.35 -17.78
CA VAL A 31 -11.25 -15.78 -17.98
C VAL A 31 -11.30 -16.46 -16.62
N GLY A 32 -12.19 -17.44 -16.44
CA GLY A 32 -12.35 -18.15 -15.17
C GLY A 32 -13.81 -18.40 -14.84
N THR A 33 -14.13 -18.56 -13.55
CA THR A 33 -15.46 -18.99 -13.13
C THR A 33 -16.02 -18.01 -12.07
N ASN A 34 -17.28 -17.59 -12.24
CA ASN A 34 -18.02 -16.73 -11.30
C ASN A 34 -17.34 -15.38 -10.98
N ASN A 35 -16.58 -14.83 -11.93
CA ASN A 35 -15.95 -13.54 -11.73
C ASN A 35 -16.93 -12.40 -12.06
N THR A 36 -16.79 -11.29 -11.33
CA THR A 36 -17.57 -10.08 -11.59
C THR A 36 -16.63 -8.91 -11.86
N GLY A 37 -16.87 -8.19 -12.97
CA GLY A 37 -16.13 -6.99 -13.34
C GLY A 37 -17.10 -5.84 -13.59
N SER A 38 -16.84 -4.65 -13.06
CA SER A 38 -17.63 -3.44 -13.24
C SER A 38 -16.73 -2.27 -13.59
N LEU A 39 -17.09 -1.52 -14.64
CA LEU A 39 -16.45 -0.27 -15.04
C LEU A 39 -17.49 0.82 -15.18
N GLU A 40 -17.30 1.93 -14.48
CA GLU A 40 -18.13 3.13 -14.63
C GLU A 40 -17.23 4.35 -14.86
N GLN A 41 -17.47 5.11 -15.91
CA GLN A 41 -16.72 6.30 -16.26
C GLN A 41 -17.66 7.48 -16.51
N GLN A 42 -17.41 8.58 -15.80
CA GLN A 42 -18.09 9.86 -15.95
C GLN A 42 -17.07 10.94 -16.32
N GLY A 43 -17.42 11.82 -17.27
CA GLY A 43 -16.51 12.84 -17.78
C GLY A 43 -15.82 12.45 -19.09
N SER A 44 -14.59 12.89 -19.34
CA SER A 44 -13.96 12.73 -20.66
C SER A 44 -12.51 12.25 -20.59
N GLY A 45 -12.09 11.50 -21.61
CA GLY A 45 -10.70 11.04 -21.76
C GLY A 45 -10.24 10.06 -20.69
N ASN A 46 -11.15 9.45 -19.95
CA ASN A 46 -10.78 8.46 -18.93
C ASN A 46 -10.46 7.11 -19.60
N TYR A 47 -9.49 6.40 -19.03
CA TYR A 47 -9.10 5.06 -19.44
C TYR A 47 -9.29 4.08 -18.29
N ALA A 48 -10.00 2.97 -18.51
CA ALA A 48 -10.17 1.90 -17.53
C ALA A 48 -9.89 0.54 -18.19
N TYR A 49 -9.06 -0.26 -17.54
CA TYR A 49 -8.73 -1.61 -17.95
C TYR A 49 -8.87 -2.60 -16.79
N LEU A 50 -9.62 -3.67 -17.00
CA LEU A 50 -9.83 -4.71 -16.03
C LEU A 50 -9.54 -6.07 -16.64
N GLN A 51 -8.58 -6.80 -16.06
CA GLN A 51 -8.26 -8.17 -16.47
C GLN A 51 -8.41 -9.12 -15.26
N GLN A 52 -9.25 -10.12 -15.42
CA GLN A 52 -9.36 -11.26 -14.51
C GLN A 52 -9.01 -12.52 -15.32
N ASP A 53 -7.84 -13.10 -15.06
CA ASP A 53 -7.38 -14.29 -15.78
C ASP A 53 -7.13 -15.43 -14.79
N SER A 54 -7.71 -16.59 -15.08
CA SER A 54 -7.60 -17.79 -14.26
C SER A 54 -8.09 -17.56 -12.81
N GLN A 55 -9.13 -16.72 -12.66
CA GLN A 55 -9.75 -16.38 -11.39
C GLN A 55 -11.01 -17.22 -11.13
N GLU A 56 -11.32 -17.41 -9.84
CA GLU A 56 -12.58 -17.99 -9.39
C GLU A 56 -13.21 -17.10 -8.32
N ASN A 57 -14.51 -16.80 -8.44
CA ASN A 57 -15.31 -15.99 -7.49
C ASN A 57 -14.69 -14.60 -7.19
N SER A 58 -13.93 -14.02 -8.10
CA SER A 58 -13.22 -12.76 -7.86
C SER A 58 -14.05 -11.57 -8.36
N GLN A 59 -13.90 -10.44 -7.68
CA GLN A 59 -14.58 -9.20 -7.99
C GLN A 59 -13.58 -8.09 -8.30
N ALA A 60 -13.92 -7.24 -9.29
CA ALA A 60 -13.17 -6.01 -9.54
C ALA A 60 -14.12 -4.89 -9.95
N GLU A 61 -13.90 -3.70 -9.40
CA GLU A 61 -14.67 -2.51 -9.70
C GLU A 61 -13.76 -1.33 -9.99
N ILE A 62 -14.07 -0.56 -11.04
CA ILE A 62 -13.40 0.70 -11.35
C ILE A 62 -14.47 1.77 -11.55
N PHE A 63 -14.40 2.83 -10.75
CA PHE A 63 -15.20 4.04 -10.89
C PHE A 63 -14.29 5.25 -11.14
N GLN A 64 -14.55 5.98 -12.23
CA GLN A 64 -13.82 7.20 -12.57
C GLN A 64 -14.79 8.36 -12.81
N ASN A 65 -14.56 9.48 -12.14
CA ASN A 65 -15.31 10.72 -12.32
C ASN A 65 -14.35 11.89 -12.53
N GLY A 66 -14.37 12.49 -13.71
CA GLY A 66 -13.51 13.62 -14.07
C GLY A 66 -12.88 13.48 -15.43
N THR A 67 -11.65 13.97 -15.59
CA THR A 67 -11.00 14.05 -16.90
C THR A 67 -9.63 13.39 -16.91
N SER A 68 -9.35 12.59 -17.93
CA SER A 68 -8.04 11.98 -18.19
C SER A 68 -7.52 11.09 -17.04
N ASN A 69 -8.42 10.49 -16.27
CA ASN A 69 -8.02 9.51 -15.25
C ASN A 69 -7.67 8.17 -15.92
N SER A 70 -6.72 7.45 -15.34
CA SER A 70 -6.29 6.13 -15.80
C SER A 70 -6.39 5.13 -14.66
N ALA A 71 -7.11 4.02 -14.86
CA ALA A 71 -7.24 2.96 -13.88
C ALA A 71 -6.99 1.60 -14.51
N SER A 72 -6.25 0.73 -13.83
CA SER A 72 -6.05 -0.64 -14.27
C SER A 72 -6.09 -1.62 -13.11
N VAL A 73 -6.82 -2.72 -13.29
CA VAL A 73 -6.87 -3.85 -12.37
C VAL A 73 -6.42 -5.11 -13.11
N TYR A 74 -5.47 -5.81 -12.53
CA TYR A 74 -5.02 -7.12 -12.97
C TYR A 74 -5.18 -8.11 -11.82
N GLN A 75 -6.10 -9.04 -11.95
CA GLN A 75 -6.23 -10.20 -11.07
C GLN A 75 -5.80 -11.44 -11.86
N LEU A 76 -4.60 -11.93 -11.57
CA LEU A 76 -3.97 -13.01 -12.31
C LEU A 76 -3.78 -14.22 -11.39
N GLN A 77 -4.50 -15.29 -11.65
CA GLN A 77 -4.48 -16.53 -10.85
C GLN A 77 -4.98 -16.34 -9.40
N GLY A 78 -5.83 -17.18 -8.93
CA GLY A 78 -6.33 -17.18 -7.57
C GLY A 78 -7.85 -17.28 -7.46
N SER A 79 -8.37 -17.09 -6.25
CA SER A 79 -9.80 -17.10 -5.96
C SER A 79 -10.16 -16.06 -4.91
N ASP A 80 -11.43 -15.65 -4.94
CA ASP A 80 -12.02 -14.76 -3.93
C ASP A 80 -11.29 -13.40 -3.79
N ASN A 81 -10.58 -12.95 -4.85
CA ASN A 81 -9.89 -11.68 -4.85
C ASN A 81 -10.86 -10.52 -5.06
N ASN A 82 -10.65 -9.43 -4.33
CA ASN A 82 -11.39 -8.18 -4.51
C ASN A 82 -10.44 -7.03 -4.86
N ALA A 83 -10.80 -6.22 -5.88
CA ALA A 83 -10.01 -5.06 -6.27
C ALA A 83 -10.92 -3.88 -6.63
N ASP A 84 -10.81 -2.77 -5.89
CA ASP A 84 -11.64 -1.60 -6.10
C ASP A 84 -10.78 -0.36 -6.37
N ILE A 85 -11.08 0.38 -7.44
CA ILE A 85 -10.48 1.67 -7.76
C ILE A 85 -11.58 2.72 -7.87
N THR A 86 -11.46 3.78 -7.10
CA THR A 86 -12.28 4.98 -7.21
C THR A 86 -11.39 6.19 -7.47
N GLN A 87 -11.63 6.92 -8.57
CA GLN A 87 -10.93 8.15 -8.91
C GLN A 87 -11.90 9.30 -9.11
N GLN A 88 -11.66 10.41 -8.41
CA GLN A 88 -12.43 11.66 -8.54
C GLN A 88 -11.46 12.81 -8.82
N GLY A 89 -11.68 13.55 -9.91
CA GLY A 89 -10.81 14.66 -10.32
C GLY A 89 -10.11 14.38 -11.64
N ASN A 90 -8.88 14.89 -11.83
CA ASN A 90 -8.27 14.86 -13.14
C ASN A 90 -6.87 14.23 -13.13
N SER A 91 -6.56 13.52 -14.20
CA SER A 91 -5.23 12.96 -14.45
C SER A 91 -4.71 12.03 -13.33
N ASN A 92 -5.61 11.44 -12.54
CA ASN A 92 -5.24 10.46 -11.53
C ASN A 92 -4.88 9.13 -12.21
N ASN A 93 -3.89 8.43 -11.65
CA ASN A 93 -3.46 7.12 -12.13
C ASN A 93 -3.50 6.09 -11.01
N ALA A 94 -4.21 4.98 -11.22
CA ALA A 94 -4.25 3.87 -10.27
C ALA A 94 -3.99 2.54 -10.96
N ALA A 95 -3.15 1.71 -10.36
CA ALA A 95 -2.89 0.35 -10.81
C ALA A 95 -2.92 -0.62 -9.63
N ILE A 96 -3.73 -1.65 -9.73
CA ILE A 96 -3.79 -2.76 -8.78
C ILE A 96 -3.42 -4.05 -9.53
N ARG A 97 -2.42 -4.77 -9.01
CA ARG A 97 -2.06 -6.12 -9.47
C ARG A 97 -2.19 -7.09 -8.32
N ILE A 98 -3.03 -8.09 -8.47
CA ILE A 98 -3.15 -9.22 -7.56
C ILE A 98 -2.76 -10.48 -8.32
N SER A 99 -1.74 -11.20 -7.83
CA SER A 99 -1.30 -12.45 -8.41
C SER A 99 -1.02 -13.44 -7.29
N GLU A 100 -1.95 -14.35 -7.05
CA GLU A 100 -1.77 -15.39 -6.04
C GLU A 100 -0.99 -16.56 -6.63
N ASN A 101 0.14 -16.86 -6.05
CA ASN A 101 1.02 -17.95 -6.50
C ASN A 101 0.65 -19.33 -5.89
N ARG A 102 -0.58 -19.48 -5.33
CA ARG A 102 -1.05 -20.75 -4.77
C ARG A 102 -2.40 -21.14 -5.37
N SER A 103 -2.38 -22.15 -6.19
CA SER A 103 -3.58 -22.88 -6.63
C SER A 103 -4.28 -23.49 -5.41
N GLY A 104 -5.56 -23.17 -5.20
CA GLY A 104 -6.39 -23.74 -4.14
C GLY A 104 -6.37 -22.99 -2.79
N SER A 105 -5.91 -21.74 -2.74
CA SER A 105 -6.16 -20.88 -1.59
C SER A 105 -7.65 -20.56 -1.48
N ILE A 106 -8.21 -20.71 -0.30
CA ILE A 106 -9.60 -20.31 0.02
C ILE A 106 -9.66 -18.89 0.60
N PHE A 107 -8.54 -18.17 0.62
CA PHE A 107 -8.43 -16.82 1.16
C PHE A 107 -7.96 -15.89 0.06
N GLY A 108 -8.85 -15.06 -0.44
CA GLY A 108 -8.54 -14.04 -1.41
C GLY A 108 -7.87 -12.81 -0.81
N SER A 109 -7.25 -12.01 -1.64
CA SER A 109 -6.69 -10.73 -1.27
C SER A 109 -7.65 -9.59 -1.62
N GLY A 110 -7.76 -8.60 -0.72
CA GLY A 110 -8.57 -7.40 -0.92
C GLY A 110 -7.71 -6.16 -1.08
N VAL A 111 -7.89 -5.42 -2.17
CA VAL A 111 -7.19 -4.16 -2.41
C VAL A 111 -8.20 -3.08 -2.77
N SER A 112 -8.19 -1.96 -2.04
CA SER A 112 -9.03 -0.80 -2.31
C SER A 112 -8.17 0.46 -2.48
N SER A 113 -8.48 1.25 -3.50
CA SER A 113 -7.79 2.46 -3.87
C SER A 113 -8.77 3.61 -4.07
N TYR A 114 -8.57 4.72 -3.36
CA TYR A 114 -9.33 5.95 -3.48
C TYR A 114 -8.41 7.13 -3.80
N GLN A 115 -8.73 7.88 -4.85
CA GLN A 115 -8.04 9.11 -5.22
C GLN A 115 -9.04 10.25 -5.40
N GLU A 116 -8.75 11.40 -4.77
CA GLU A 116 -9.51 12.64 -4.93
C GLU A 116 -8.54 13.80 -5.17
N GLY A 117 -8.79 14.61 -6.22
CA GLY A 117 -7.91 15.70 -6.64
C GLY A 117 -7.24 15.43 -7.97
N ASN A 118 -6.02 15.94 -8.16
CA ASN A 118 -5.38 15.90 -9.48
C ASN A 118 -4.01 15.22 -9.44
N ALA A 119 -3.72 14.48 -10.50
CA ALA A 119 -2.41 13.88 -10.74
C ALA A 119 -1.88 12.97 -9.61
N ASN A 120 -2.78 12.38 -8.83
CA ASN A 120 -2.39 11.39 -7.81
C ASN A 120 -2.03 10.06 -8.47
N THR A 121 -1.07 9.33 -7.90
CA THR A 121 -0.63 8.02 -8.37
C THR A 121 -0.74 6.98 -7.27
N LEU A 122 -1.48 5.89 -7.51
CA LEU A 122 -1.53 4.71 -6.64
C LEU A 122 -1.14 3.48 -7.46
N ASP A 123 -0.08 2.77 -7.05
CA ASP A 123 0.40 1.57 -7.74
C ASP A 123 0.80 0.51 -6.70
N ILE A 124 0.07 -0.60 -6.68
CA ILE A 124 0.31 -1.69 -5.73
C ILE A 124 0.32 -3.04 -6.41
N THR A 125 1.30 -3.84 -6.07
CA THR A 125 1.39 -5.25 -6.46
C THR A 125 1.24 -6.14 -5.23
N VAL A 126 0.30 -7.05 -5.27
CA VAL A 126 0.04 -8.04 -4.22
C VAL A 126 0.29 -9.44 -4.78
N THR A 127 1.34 -10.10 -4.30
CA THR A 127 1.65 -11.50 -4.64
C THR A 127 1.45 -12.43 -3.45
N SER A 128 0.47 -12.12 -2.63
CA SER A 128 0.16 -12.72 -1.34
C SER A 128 -1.21 -13.37 -1.38
N TYR A 129 -1.42 -14.35 -0.53
CA TYR A 129 -2.76 -14.82 -0.17
C TYR A 129 -3.21 -14.14 1.14
N ALA A 130 -4.49 -13.81 1.23
CA ALA A 130 -5.10 -13.14 2.40
C ALA A 130 -4.42 -11.80 2.75
N ALA A 131 -4.04 -11.02 1.75
CA ALA A 131 -3.57 -9.66 1.96
C ALA A 131 -4.74 -8.67 1.97
N GLY A 132 -4.68 -7.68 2.86
CA GLY A 132 -5.59 -6.54 2.88
C GLY A 132 -4.84 -5.23 2.67
N VAL A 133 -5.10 -4.52 1.57
CA VAL A 133 -4.47 -3.23 1.29
C VAL A 133 -5.52 -2.16 1.04
N THR A 134 -5.44 -1.07 1.79
CA THR A 134 -6.28 0.11 1.59
C THR A 134 -5.39 1.32 1.35
N MET A 135 -5.65 2.03 0.27
CA MET A 135 -4.91 3.23 -0.12
C MET A 135 -5.88 4.40 -0.33
N SER A 136 -5.55 5.55 0.22
CA SER A 136 -6.31 6.78 0.03
C SER A 136 -5.37 7.95 -0.21
N SER A 137 -5.67 8.75 -1.22
CA SER A 137 -4.92 9.95 -1.55
C SER A 137 -5.88 11.11 -1.87
N VAL A 138 -5.84 12.14 -1.05
CA VAL A 138 -6.67 13.35 -1.17
C VAL A 138 -5.78 14.57 -1.32
N GLY A 139 -5.98 15.31 -2.42
CA GLY A 139 -5.17 16.47 -2.81
C GLY A 139 -4.47 16.25 -4.15
N ASP A 140 -3.37 16.93 -4.40
CA ASP A 140 -2.72 16.92 -5.70
C ASP A 140 -1.31 16.31 -5.67
N ASN A 141 -0.96 15.58 -6.74
CA ASN A 141 0.37 15.02 -6.96
C ASN A 141 0.88 14.08 -5.85
N ASN A 142 0.00 13.44 -5.11
CA ASN A 142 0.39 12.46 -4.11
C ASN A 142 0.74 11.12 -4.78
N SER A 143 1.65 10.37 -4.18
CA SER A 143 2.08 9.07 -4.70
C SER A 143 2.12 8.00 -3.63
N ILE A 144 1.40 6.90 -3.84
CA ILE A 144 1.51 5.68 -3.04
C ILE A 144 1.96 4.55 -3.96
N ARG A 145 3.05 3.88 -3.60
CA ARG A 145 3.56 2.73 -4.33
C ARG A 145 3.92 1.61 -3.39
N GLY A 146 3.81 0.38 -3.88
CA GLY A 146 4.27 -0.70 -3.05
C GLY A 146 4.12 -2.10 -3.60
N GLU A 147 4.73 -3.00 -2.84
CA GLU A 147 4.66 -4.43 -3.06
C GLU A 147 4.33 -5.14 -1.74
N VAL A 148 3.35 -6.04 -1.78
CA VAL A 148 2.99 -6.89 -0.65
C VAL A 148 3.18 -8.34 -1.06
N THR A 149 4.20 -8.98 -0.48
CA THR A 149 4.59 -10.35 -0.80
C THR A 149 4.38 -11.28 0.39
N GLY A 150 4.06 -12.54 0.12
CA GLY A 150 3.89 -13.55 1.18
C GLY A 150 2.50 -13.56 1.81
N GLY A 151 2.25 -14.46 2.77
CA GLY A 151 0.93 -14.68 3.34
C GLY A 151 0.56 -13.74 4.49
N VAL A 152 -0.71 -13.38 4.60
CA VAL A 152 -1.30 -12.65 5.74
C VAL A 152 -0.57 -11.33 6.03
N SER A 153 -0.45 -10.48 5.03
CA SER A 153 0.17 -9.16 5.14
C SER A 153 -0.86 -8.07 4.87
N GLY A 154 -0.64 -6.85 5.33
CA GLY A 154 -1.59 -5.78 5.09
C GLY A 154 -0.98 -4.39 5.14
N ALA A 155 -1.62 -3.45 4.43
CA ALA A 155 -1.24 -2.06 4.47
C ALA A 155 -2.47 -1.13 4.53
N MET A 156 -2.39 -0.10 5.36
CA MET A 156 -3.33 1.02 5.38
C MET A 156 -2.54 2.31 5.14
N LEU A 157 -2.72 2.90 3.97
CA LEU A 157 -1.89 4.00 3.49
C LEU A 157 -2.78 5.20 3.17
N ASN A 158 -2.58 6.30 3.87
CA ASN A 158 -3.40 7.50 3.75
C ASN A 158 -2.56 8.76 3.54
N GLN A 159 -2.93 9.57 2.55
CA GLN A 159 -2.31 10.87 2.27
C GLN A 159 -3.37 11.95 2.14
N VAL A 160 -3.18 13.05 2.85
CA VAL A 160 -4.01 14.26 2.75
C VAL A 160 -3.09 15.47 2.58
N GLY A 161 -3.28 16.21 1.48
CA GLY A 161 -2.42 17.34 1.11
C GLY A 161 -1.77 17.15 -0.25
N ASN A 162 -0.62 17.75 -0.49
CA ASN A 162 -0.03 17.75 -1.83
C ASN A 162 1.41 17.24 -1.84
N ASN A 163 1.78 16.58 -2.94
CA ASN A 163 3.14 16.09 -3.18
C ASN A 163 3.65 15.12 -2.09
N ASN A 164 2.78 14.40 -1.42
CA ASN A 164 3.18 13.40 -0.43
C ASN A 164 3.58 12.09 -1.13
N GLY A 165 4.54 11.36 -0.55
CA GLY A 165 5.02 10.08 -1.07
C GLY A 165 5.01 8.97 -0.02
N ILE A 166 4.41 7.82 -0.33
CA ILE A 166 4.51 6.59 0.47
C ILE A 166 5.05 5.48 -0.43
N ASP A 167 6.06 4.78 0.06
CA ASP A 167 6.60 3.56 -0.54
C ASP A 167 6.58 2.43 0.49
N VAL A 168 5.94 1.30 0.14
CA VAL A 168 5.87 0.15 1.04
C VAL A 168 6.35 -1.13 0.36
N ASN A 169 7.16 -1.90 1.07
CA ASN A 169 7.60 -3.22 0.64
C ASN A 169 7.44 -4.21 1.80
N LEU A 170 6.35 -4.98 1.77
CA LEU A 170 5.97 -5.85 2.87
C LEU A 170 6.14 -7.32 2.49
N GLY A 171 6.98 -8.03 3.24
CA GLY A 171 7.08 -9.49 3.20
C GLY A 171 6.00 -10.18 4.03
N SER A 172 6.12 -11.49 4.21
CA SER A 172 5.14 -12.31 4.93
C SER A 172 4.84 -11.83 6.34
N SER A 173 3.57 -11.84 6.72
CA SER A 173 3.08 -11.49 8.06
C SER A 173 3.55 -10.11 8.53
N SER A 174 3.62 -9.15 7.63
CA SER A 174 3.98 -7.76 7.92
C SER A 174 2.78 -6.84 7.74
N TYR A 175 2.66 -5.86 8.63
CA TYR A 175 1.60 -4.86 8.58
C TYR A 175 2.20 -3.45 8.61
N ALA A 176 1.69 -2.57 7.75
CA ALA A 176 2.05 -1.16 7.73
C ALA A 176 0.81 -0.26 7.81
N SER A 177 0.83 0.71 8.71
CA SER A 177 -0.13 1.81 8.75
C SER A 177 0.63 3.12 8.60
N VAL A 178 0.41 3.83 7.51
CA VAL A 178 1.07 5.11 7.23
C VAL A 178 0.04 6.19 7.00
N SER A 179 0.13 7.28 7.74
CA SER A 179 -0.72 8.45 7.59
C SER A 179 0.13 9.71 7.42
N GLN A 180 -0.09 10.43 6.33
CA GLN A 180 0.56 11.70 6.03
C GLN A 180 -0.49 12.79 5.90
N THR A 181 -0.32 13.90 6.63
CA THR A 181 -1.15 15.09 6.55
C THR A 181 -0.25 16.31 6.38
N GLY A 182 -0.47 17.09 5.32
CA GLY A 182 0.35 18.23 4.94
C GLY A 182 0.99 18.04 3.57
N ASN A 183 2.13 18.68 3.31
CA ASN A 183 2.71 18.68 1.97
C ASN A 183 4.15 18.17 1.96
N ASN A 184 4.54 17.56 0.84
CA ASN A 184 5.93 17.10 0.62
C ASN A 184 6.44 16.10 1.68
N ASN A 185 5.57 15.39 2.37
CA ASN A 185 6.00 14.35 3.32
C ASN A 185 6.37 13.08 2.56
N THR A 186 7.38 12.36 3.04
CA THR A 186 7.80 11.09 2.45
C THR A 186 7.94 10.01 3.51
N ALA A 187 7.42 8.83 3.20
CA ALA A 187 7.50 7.66 4.06
C ALA A 187 7.96 6.44 3.27
N SER A 188 8.91 5.71 3.78
CA SER A 188 9.33 4.41 3.26
C SER A 188 9.22 3.37 4.36
N VAL A 189 8.45 2.31 4.11
CA VAL A 189 8.27 1.20 5.04
C VAL A 189 8.67 -0.10 4.38
N SER A 190 9.71 -0.74 4.90
CA SER A 190 10.11 -2.06 4.46
C SER A 190 10.03 -3.05 5.62
N GLY A 191 9.27 -4.11 5.44
CA GLY A 191 9.10 -5.17 6.42
C GLY A 191 9.33 -6.53 5.79
N SER A 192 10.33 -7.26 6.27
CA SER A 192 10.61 -8.61 5.83
C SER A 192 10.53 -9.54 7.03
N SER A 193 9.55 -10.43 7.05
CA SER A 193 9.45 -11.47 8.08
C SER A 193 9.77 -12.83 7.46
N TYR A 194 10.77 -13.50 8.02
CA TYR A 194 11.05 -14.89 7.66
C TYR A 194 10.24 -15.79 8.59
N ARG A 195 9.16 -16.40 8.05
CA ARG A 195 8.27 -17.36 8.74
C ARG A 195 7.54 -16.81 9.98
N MET A 196 6.26 -16.47 9.82
CA MET A 196 5.28 -16.24 10.91
C MET A 196 5.64 -15.19 11.98
N GLY A 197 6.48 -14.20 11.67
CA GLY A 197 6.71 -13.08 12.57
C GLY A 197 5.78 -11.93 12.21
N ASN A 198 4.89 -11.52 13.12
CA ASN A 198 4.01 -10.37 12.93
C ASN A 198 4.82 -9.08 13.14
N ASN A 199 5.32 -8.48 12.08
CA ASN A 199 5.90 -7.15 12.16
C ASN A 199 4.83 -6.09 11.97
N SER A 200 4.92 -5.01 12.71
CA SER A 200 3.97 -3.89 12.62
C SER A 200 4.70 -2.56 12.59
N THR A 201 4.46 -1.77 11.56
CA THR A 201 4.90 -0.37 11.48
C THR A 201 3.71 0.55 11.48
N GLU A 202 3.68 1.50 12.40
CA GLU A 202 2.72 2.59 12.45
C GLU A 202 3.49 3.91 12.35
N LEU A 203 3.21 4.68 11.30
CA LEU A 203 3.89 5.92 11.00
C LEU A 203 2.89 7.04 10.77
N THR A 204 3.04 8.13 11.50
CA THR A 204 2.22 9.34 11.34
C THR A 204 3.13 10.53 11.08
N GLN A 205 2.86 11.28 10.00
CA GLN A 205 3.54 12.53 9.68
C GLN A 205 2.51 13.66 9.55
N ASN A 206 2.64 14.68 10.38
CA ASN A 206 1.81 15.88 10.35
C ASN A 206 2.71 17.09 10.08
N GLY A 207 2.31 17.93 9.13
CA GLY A 207 3.07 19.11 8.70
C GLY A 207 3.76 18.89 7.37
N ASP A 208 4.80 19.66 7.07
CA ASP A 208 5.37 19.68 5.74
C ASP A 208 6.82 19.18 5.72
N GLY A 209 7.18 18.46 4.64
CA GLY A 209 8.55 18.05 4.36
C GLY A 209 9.14 17.03 5.34
N ASN A 210 8.32 16.34 6.12
CA ASN A 210 8.82 15.29 7.02
C ASN A 210 9.24 14.05 6.21
N HIS A 211 10.32 13.42 6.66
CA HIS A 211 10.84 12.19 6.06
C HIS A 211 10.95 11.08 7.10
N ALA A 212 10.43 9.89 6.78
CA ALA A 212 10.61 8.71 7.60
C ALA A 212 10.98 7.48 6.76
N SER A 213 12.00 6.77 7.19
CA SER A 213 12.40 5.48 6.63
C SER A 213 12.42 4.43 7.73
N THR A 214 11.71 3.32 7.54
CA THR A 214 11.68 2.23 8.50
C THR A 214 11.98 0.90 7.81
N TYR A 215 12.94 0.17 8.34
CA TYR A 215 13.24 -1.20 7.94
C TYR A 215 13.07 -2.14 9.12
N MET A 216 12.22 -3.16 8.95
CA MET A 216 12.06 -4.24 9.91
C MET A 216 12.41 -5.58 9.29
N GLY A 217 13.62 -6.07 9.56
CA GLY A 217 14.10 -7.41 9.18
C GLY A 217 13.85 -8.47 10.26
N SER A 218 13.10 -8.14 11.30
CA SER A 218 12.91 -8.93 12.50
C SER A 218 11.64 -9.81 12.47
N GLN A 219 11.50 -10.67 13.48
CA GLN A 219 10.24 -11.33 13.81
C GLN A 219 9.64 -10.65 15.04
N PHE A 220 8.32 -10.39 15.03
CA PHE A 220 7.58 -9.74 16.12
C PHE A 220 8.10 -8.33 16.46
N GLY A 221 8.58 -7.63 15.44
CA GLY A 221 9.01 -6.24 15.59
C GLY A 221 7.83 -5.27 15.57
N LYS A 222 7.92 -4.21 16.37
CA LYS A 222 6.97 -3.11 16.35
C LYS A 222 7.69 -1.77 16.26
N VAL A 223 7.29 -0.95 15.28
CA VAL A 223 7.70 0.44 15.16
C VAL A 223 6.47 1.33 15.24
N THR A 224 6.46 2.31 16.14
CA THR A 224 5.46 3.38 16.18
C THR A 224 6.20 4.71 16.19
N LEU A 225 5.98 5.52 15.16
CA LEU A 225 6.65 6.81 14.99
C LEU A 225 5.65 7.90 14.67
N THR A 226 5.76 9.03 15.35
CA THR A 226 5.04 10.27 15.01
C THR A 226 6.04 11.39 14.76
N GLN A 227 5.89 12.07 13.63
CA GLN A 227 6.60 13.32 13.31
C GLN A 227 5.57 14.44 13.18
N ASP A 228 5.75 15.50 13.95
CA ASP A 228 4.85 16.65 13.97
C ASP A 228 5.67 17.93 13.81
N GLY A 229 5.42 18.69 12.75
CA GLY A 229 6.13 19.93 12.40
C GLY A 229 6.74 19.91 11.02
N LEU A 230 7.86 20.60 10.83
CA LEU A 230 8.44 20.83 9.51
C LEU A 230 9.81 20.17 9.35
N GLY A 231 10.02 19.43 8.26
CA GLY A 231 11.33 18.93 7.88
C GLY A 231 11.98 17.95 8.86
N ASN A 232 11.21 17.25 9.68
CA ASN A 232 11.76 16.25 10.58
C ASN A 232 12.17 15.00 9.80
N GLN A 233 13.28 14.39 10.19
CA GLN A 233 13.82 13.17 9.59
C GLN A 233 13.88 12.04 10.61
N ALA A 234 13.51 10.83 10.22
CA ALA A 234 13.68 9.63 11.01
C ALA A 234 14.12 8.44 10.17
N ASP A 235 15.24 7.84 10.53
CA ASP A 235 15.77 6.62 9.95
C ASP A 235 15.80 5.52 10.99
N ILE A 236 14.99 4.49 10.82
CA ILE A 236 14.83 3.39 11.77
C ILE A 236 15.20 2.06 11.11
N TYR A 237 16.20 1.41 11.66
CA TYR A 237 16.60 0.06 11.27
C TYR A 237 16.39 -0.89 12.47
N SER A 238 15.63 -1.96 12.28
CA SER A 238 15.38 -2.97 13.29
C SER A 238 15.54 -4.37 12.70
N SER A 239 16.54 -5.12 13.14
CA SER A 239 16.79 -6.48 12.67
C SER A 239 16.73 -7.54 13.78
N GLY A 240 16.61 -7.14 15.03
CA GLY A 240 16.49 -8.05 16.17
C GLY A 240 15.11 -8.67 16.30
N ARG A 241 15.00 -9.80 16.98
CA ARG A 241 13.73 -10.46 17.26
C ARG A 241 12.99 -9.77 18.41
N SER A 242 11.67 -9.62 18.30
CA SER A 242 10.80 -9.00 19.32
C SER A 242 11.27 -7.60 19.75
N THR A 243 11.63 -6.78 18.77
CA THR A 243 12.06 -5.41 19.00
C THR A 243 10.86 -4.45 19.09
N THR A 244 11.00 -3.42 19.91
CA THR A 244 10.00 -2.35 20.00
C THR A 244 10.68 -1.00 19.87
N ILE A 245 10.25 -0.19 18.94
CA ILE A 245 10.67 1.20 18.79
C ILE A 245 9.41 2.06 18.85
N SER A 246 9.37 2.99 19.78
CA SER A 246 8.23 3.89 19.94
C SER A 246 8.71 5.29 20.23
N GLY A 247 8.30 6.26 19.43
CA GLY A 247 8.70 7.62 19.69
C GLY A 247 7.98 8.68 18.92
N SER A 248 8.25 9.91 19.31
CA SER A 248 7.73 11.09 18.68
C SER A 248 8.79 12.17 18.50
N THR A 249 8.66 12.90 17.42
CA THR A 249 9.44 14.10 17.13
C THR A 249 8.47 15.26 16.92
N VAL A 250 8.61 16.31 17.72
CA VAL A 250 7.76 17.50 17.67
C VAL A 250 8.62 18.74 17.51
N GLY A 251 8.34 19.56 16.51
CA GLY A 251 9.12 20.76 16.14
C GLY A 251 9.71 20.65 14.76
N ASN A 252 10.77 21.40 14.48
CA ASN A 252 11.26 21.53 13.12
C ASN A 252 12.70 21.02 12.96
N ASN A 253 12.98 20.40 11.80
CA ASN A 253 14.33 19.97 11.41
C ASN A 253 15.01 19.06 12.45
N ASN A 254 14.24 18.24 13.14
CA ASN A 254 14.78 17.27 14.07
C ASN A 254 15.20 15.99 13.32
N THR A 255 16.24 15.33 13.81
CA THR A 255 16.75 14.09 13.21
C THR A 255 16.76 12.97 14.26
N VAL A 256 16.25 11.81 13.87
CA VAL A 256 16.25 10.59 14.68
C VAL A 256 16.89 9.45 13.88
N ASN A 257 17.93 8.84 14.39
CA ASN A 257 18.54 7.64 13.81
C ASN A 257 18.54 6.51 14.84
N ILE A 258 17.92 5.40 14.52
CA ILE A 258 17.86 4.23 15.40
C ILE A 258 18.34 3.00 14.67
N ASP A 259 19.35 2.35 15.22
CA ASP A 259 19.83 1.01 14.82
C ASP A 259 19.62 0.05 15.99
N GLN A 260 18.67 -0.86 15.85
CA GLN A 260 18.35 -1.86 16.86
C GLN A 260 18.53 -3.27 16.31
N SER A 261 19.64 -3.89 16.62
CA SER A 261 20.03 -5.22 16.15
C SER A 261 20.09 -6.26 17.29
N VAL A 262 19.57 -5.94 18.48
CA VAL A 262 19.49 -6.84 19.63
C VAL A 262 18.19 -7.63 19.63
N GLU A 263 18.21 -8.85 20.18
CA GLU A 263 16.99 -9.58 20.50
C GLU A 263 16.29 -8.90 21.70
N THR A 264 14.96 -8.82 21.64
CA THR A 264 14.11 -8.25 22.70
C THR A 264 14.46 -6.81 23.11
N GLY A 265 15.02 -6.03 22.18
CA GLY A 265 15.37 -4.63 22.43
C GLY A 265 14.15 -3.69 22.47
N SER A 266 14.24 -2.64 23.29
CA SER A 266 13.26 -1.56 23.32
C SER A 266 13.95 -0.20 23.23
N ALA A 267 13.48 0.66 22.31
CA ALA A 267 13.88 2.05 22.21
C ALA A 267 12.63 2.94 22.32
N ILE A 268 12.56 3.76 23.34
CA ILE A 268 11.47 4.71 23.55
C ILE A 268 12.07 6.12 23.60
N PHE A 269 11.53 7.04 22.80
CA PHE A 269 12.05 8.40 22.74
C PHE A 269 10.95 9.45 22.56
N ALA A 270 11.24 10.66 23.02
CA ALA A 270 10.48 11.85 22.72
C ALA A 270 11.47 12.99 22.44
N GLN A 271 11.37 13.61 21.29
CA GLN A 271 12.22 14.73 20.88
C GLN A 271 11.33 15.94 20.64
N SER A 272 11.59 17.05 21.32
CA SER A 272 10.80 18.27 21.24
C SER A 272 11.71 19.48 21.06
N GLY A 273 11.30 20.43 20.23
CA GLY A 273 12.05 21.62 19.85
C GLY A 273 12.63 21.50 18.44
N ASP A 274 13.52 22.39 18.08
CA ASP A 274 14.02 22.51 16.72
C ASP A 274 15.50 22.10 16.60
N GLY A 275 15.85 21.43 15.52
CA GLY A 275 17.23 21.08 15.16
C GLY A 275 17.89 20.04 16.07
N ASN A 276 17.13 19.28 16.82
CA ASN A 276 17.68 18.26 17.71
C ASN A 276 18.11 17.02 16.92
N ILE A 277 19.16 16.35 17.38
CA ILE A 277 19.64 15.09 16.80
C ILE A 277 19.64 14.01 17.89
N LEU A 278 18.97 12.89 17.60
CA LEU A 278 18.95 11.71 18.46
C LEU A 278 19.53 10.52 17.70
N ASN A 279 20.55 9.88 18.28
CA ASN A 279 21.11 8.65 17.74
C ASN A 279 21.02 7.56 18.80
N ILE A 280 20.36 6.46 18.49
CA ILE A 280 20.26 5.28 19.35
C ILE A 280 20.85 4.09 18.60
N SER A 281 21.85 3.44 19.17
CA SER A 281 22.40 2.19 18.64
C SER A 281 22.36 1.13 19.75
N GLN A 282 21.62 0.05 19.50
CA GLN A 282 21.51 -1.11 20.39
C GLN A 282 21.94 -2.35 19.60
N GLN A 283 23.13 -2.83 19.88
CA GLN A 283 23.72 -3.99 19.22
C GLN A 283 24.03 -5.10 20.22
N ALA A 284 23.89 -6.37 19.77
CA ALA A 284 24.31 -7.49 20.59
C ALA A 284 25.84 -7.49 20.74
N LEU A 285 26.33 -7.63 21.97
CA LEU A 285 27.75 -7.91 22.21
C LEU A 285 28.08 -9.28 21.65
N LEU A 286 29.00 -9.33 20.69
CA LEU A 286 29.62 -10.60 20.29
C LEU A 286 30.47 -11.09 21.49
N THR A 287 29.93 -11.96 22.33
CA THR A 287 30.75 -12.72 23.27
C THR A 287 31.49 -13.79 22.47
N THR A 288 32.74 -13.49 22.10
CA THR A 288 33.68 -14.54 21.68
C THR A 288 33.96 -15.39 22.91
N SER A 289 33.32 -16.57 22.99
CA SER A 289 33.80 -17.62 23.91
C SER A 289 35.14 -18.09 23.40
N LEU A 290 36.19 -17.83 24.15
CA LEU A 290 37.49 -18.45 23.97
C LEU A 290 37.43 -19.94 24.29
#